data_0886dce28849c1164d98bc19b63c2b02
#
_entry.id   0886dce28849c1164d98bc19b63c2b02
#
_cell.length_a   1.000
_cell.length_b   1.000
_cell.length_c   1.000
_cell.angle_alpha   90.00
_cell.angle_beta   90.00
_cell.angle_gamma   90.00
#
_symmetry.space_group_name_H-M   'P 1'
#
loop_
_entity.id
_entity.type
_entity.pdbx_description
1 polymer ?
#
loop_
_entity_poly.entity_id
_entity_poly.type
_entity_poly.pdbx_seq_one_letter_code
_entity_poly.pdbx_strand_id
1 'polypeptide(L)'
;MLVKNNQIAELEDTLIRNNIFEKFNLNRVGVFGSAARGEPSNDIDILIEDNVNYRSLAALRDELQSLLNKRIDIVIARYANPIILHRAMKEIVYVTKH
;
A
#
# COMPACT_ATOMS: atom_id res chain seq x y z
N MET A 1 -6.29 -2.98 -19.58
CA MET A 1 -6.85 -3.45 -18.31
C MET A 1 -5.73 -3.83 -17.36
N LEU A 2 -5.76 -3.28 -16.17
CA LEU A 2 -4.77 -3.60 -15.17
C LEU A 2 -5.17 -4.89 -14.45
N VAL A 3 -4.31 -5.88 -14.55
CA VAL A 3 -4.51 -7.17 -13.88
C VAL A 3 -3.68 -7.15 -12.60
N LYS A 4 -4.28 -7.50 -11.48
CA LYS A 4 -3.53 -7.62 -10.23
C LYS A 4 -2.54 -8.77 -10.33
N ASN A 5 -1.28 -8.47 -10.05
CA ASN A 5 -0.25 -9.48 -10.00
C ASN A 5 -0.26 -10.22 -8.65
N ASN A 6 0.57 -11.24 -8.50
CA ASN A 6 0.61 -12.06 -7.29
C ASN A 6 0.95 -11.27 -6.03
N GLN A 7 1.84 -10.29 -6.12
CA GLN A 7 2.21 -9.48 -4.97
C GLN A 7 1.05 -8.62 -4.49
N ILE A 8 0.31 -8.04 -5.42
CA ILE A 8 -0.87 -7.22 -5.09
C ILE A 8 -1.98 -8.11 -4.54
N ALA A 9 -2.20 -9.29 -5.13
CA ALA A 9 -3.20 -10.24 -4.65
C ALA A 9 -2.89 -10.70 -3.21
N GLU A 10 -1.64 -10.94 -2.91
CA GLU A 10 -1.20 -11.32 -1.56
C GLU A 10 -1.43 -10.18 -0.57
N LEU A 11 -1.10 -8.95 -0.98
CA LEU A 11 -1.34 -7.78 -0.15
C LEU A 11 -2.84 -7.59 0.10
N GLU A 12 -3.66 -7.68 -0.95
CA GLU A 12 -5.11 -7.56 -0.83
C GLU A 12 -5.68 -8.58 0.16
N ASP A 13 -5.28 -9.83 0.00
CA ASP A 13 -5.71 -10.91 0.88
C ASP A 13 -5.33 -10.63 2.34
N THR A 14 -4.11 -10.17 2.56
CA THR A 14 -3.61 -9.81 3.90
C THR A 14 -4.42 -8.68 4.51
N LEU A 15 -4.70 -7.63 3.74
CA LEU A 15 -5.46 -6.48 4.21
C LEU A 15 -6.88 -6.89 4.61
N ILE A 16 -7.51 -7.74 3.82
CA ILE A 16 -8.89 -8.17 4.05
C ILE A 16 -8.97 -9.14 5.23
N ARG A 17 -8.12 -10.16 5.27
CA ARG A 17 -8.14 -11.18 6.33
C ARG A 17 -7.88 -10.61 7.71
N ASN A 18 -7.06 -9.59 7.80
CA ASN A 18 -6.65 -9.02 9.08
C ASN A 18 -7.44 -7.75 9.43
N ASN A 19 -8.49 -7.45 8.68
CA ASN A 19 -9.34 -6.28 8.89
C ASN A 19 -8.55 -4.97 8.95
N ILE A 20 -7.52 -4.85 8.14
CA ILE A 20 -6.61 -3.70 8.15
C ILE A 20 -7.35 -2.41 7.78
N PHE A 21 -8.25 -2.47 6.81
CA PHE A 21 -9.02 -1.28 6.40
C PHE A 21 -9.83 -0.70 7.56
N GLU A 22 -10.53 -1.54 8.30
CA GLU A 22 -11.31 -1.10 9.45
C GLU A 22 -10.42 -0.68 10.61
N LYS A 23 -9.39 -1.45 10.88
CA LYS A 23 -8.50 -1.23 12.00
C LYS A 23 -7.78 0.12 11.92
N PHE A 24 -7.40 0.51 10.72
CA PHE A 24 -6.69 1.77 10.48
C PHE A 24 -7.56 2.83 9.82
N ASN A 25 -8.84 2.56 9.65
CA ASN A 25 -9.80 3.48 9.07
C ASN A 25 -9.39 3.94 7.66
N LEU A 26 -9.05 2.97 6.82
CA LEU A 26 -8.63 3.21 5.43
C LEU A 26 -9.75 2.88 4.47
N ASN A 27 -9.92 3.69 3.43
CA ASN A 27 -10.85 3.42 2.35
C ASN A 27 -10.20 2.60 1.25
N ARG A 28 -8.95 2.92 0.94
CA ARG A 28 -8.18 2.19 -0.06
C ARG A 28 -6.70 2.37 0.18
N VAL A 29 -5.92 1.49 -0.42
CA VAL A 29 -4.46 1.52 -0.37
C VAL A 29 -3.97 1.48 -1.80
N GLY A 30 -3.10 2.42 -2.17
CA GLY A 30 -2.48 2.41 -3.49
C GLY A 30 -1.15 1.68 -3.45
N VAL A 31 -0.89 0.86 -4.46
CA VAL A 31 0.40 0.19 -4.63
C VAL A 31 1.08 0.77 -5.85
N PHE A 32 2.34 1.14 -5.73
CA PHE A 32 3.12 1.66 -6.84
C PHE A 32 4.51 1.04 -6.84
N GLY A 33 5.37 1.46 -7.75
CA GLY A 33 6.73 0.93 -7.84
C GLY A 33 6.79 -0.50 -8.37
N SER A 34 7.83 -1.22 -7.97
CA SER A 34 8.12 -2.56 -8.49
C SER A 34 6.96 -3.54 -8.30
N ALA A 35 6.33 -3.52 -7.13
CA ALA A 35 5.22 -4.42 -6.85
C ALA A 35 4.03 -4.17 -7.78
N ALA A 36 3.75 -2.90 -8.08
CA ALA A 36 2.67 -2.55 -9.01
C ALA A 36 2.94 -3.03 -10.43
N ARG A 37 4.21 -3.03 -10.84
CA ARG A 37 4.64 -3.48 -12.16
C ARG A 37 4.79 -4.99 -12.28
N GLY A 38 4.60 -5.73 -11.18
CA GLY A 38 4.77 -7.18 -11.16
C GLY A 38 6.22 -7.64 -11.16
N GLU A 39 7.15 -6.74 -10.86
CA GLU A 39 8.57 -7.07 -10.77
C GLU A 39 8.88 -7.71 -9.42
N PRO A 40 9.74 -8.74 -9.38
CA PRO A 40 10.13 -9.33 -8.09
C PRO A 40 10.77 -8.28 -7.20
N SER A 41 10.30 -8.17 -5.95
CA SER A 41 10.81 -7.20 -5.02
C SER A 41 10.56 -7.63 -3.58
N ASN A 42 11.49 -7.30 -2.70
CA ASN A 42 11.32 -7.46 -1.27
C ASN A 42 10.68 -6.21 -0.63
N ASP A 43 10.46 -5.16 -1.43
CA ASP A 43 9.88 -3.91 -0.98
C ASP A 43 8.52 -3.73 -1.65
N ILE A 44 7.55 -3.23 -0.88
CA ILE A 44 6.24 -2.85 -1.40
C ILE A 44 6.03 -1.38 -1.08
N ASP A 45 5.83 -0.58 -2.11
CA ASP A 45 5.57 0.86 -1.99
C ASP A 45 4.07 1.10 -1.94
N ILE A 46 3.62 1.74 -0.86
CA ILE A 46 2.20 1.96 -0.60
C ILE A 46 1.93 3.46 -0.49
N LEU A 47 0.86 3.90 -1.13
CA LEU A 47 0.37 5.26 -1.05
C LEU A 47 -0.91 5.30 -0.20
N ILE A 48 -0.91 6.13 0.82
CA ILE A 48 -2.08 6.34 1.68
C ILE A 48 -2.61 7.75 1.43
N GLU A 49 -3.88 7.83 1.05
CA GLU A 49 -4.55 9.11 0.80
C GLU A 49 -5.46 9.52 1.96
N ASP A 50 -5.79 8.58 2.83
CA ASP A 50 -6.63 8.83 4.00
C ASP A 50 -5.89 9.63 5.06
N ASN A 51 -6.65 10.26 5.92
CA ASN A 51 -6.11 11.06 7.02
C ASN A 51 -5.74 10.17 8.21
N VAL A 52 -4.51 9.71 8.23
CA VAL A 52 -4.00 8.79 9.26
C VAL A 52 -2.84 9.46 10.00
N ASN A 53 -2.81 9.35 11.33
CA ASN A 53 -1.72 9.93 12.11
C ASN A 53 -0.44 9.06 12.07
N TYR A 54 0.68 9.63 12.48
CA TYR A 54 1.97 8.96 12.43
C TYR A 54 2.06 7.67 13.23
N ARG A 55 1.41 7.61 14.40
CA ARG A 55 1.41 6.39 15.21
C ARG A 55 0.72 5.26 14.50
N SER A 56 -0.42 5.57 13.89
CA SER A 56 -1.18 4.58 13.12
C SER A 56 -0.40 4.12 11.91
N LEU A 57 0.30 5.03 11.23
CA LEU A 57 1.13 4.68 10.07
C LEU A 57 2.28 3.76 10.45
N ALA A 58 2.96 4.04 11.57
CA ALA A 58 4.04 3.19 12.05
C ALA A 58 3.51 1.79 12.41
N ALA A 59 2.36 1.73 13.08
CA ALA A 59 1.72 0.48 13.44
C ALA A 59 1.29 -0.30 12.19
N LEU A 60 0.74 0.39 11.20
CA LEU A 60 0.33 -0.21 9.93
C LEU A 60 1.53 -0.82 9.21
N ARG A 61 2.61 -0.05 9.08
CA ARG A 61 3.84 -0.54 8.47
C ARG A 61 4.37 -1.78 9.16
N ASP A 62 4.49 -1.72 10.48
CA ASP A 62 5.05 -2.82 11.27
C ASP A 62 4.18 -4.08 11.15
N GLU A 63 2.88 -3.93 11.19
CA GLU A 63 1.96 -5.04 11.05
C GLU A 63 2.05 -5.68 9.66
N LEU A 64 2.08 -4.87 8.61
CA LEU A 64 2.20 -5.37 7.24
C LEU A 64 3.56 -6.04 7.00
N GLN A 65 4.65 -5.46 7.51
CA GLN A 65 5.97 -6.06 7.40
C GLN A 65 6.01 -7.44 8.07
N SER A 66 5.37 -7.56 9.23
CA SER A 66 5.29 -8.82 9.94
C SER A 66 4.46 -9.86 9.19
N LEU A 67 3.31 -9.45 8.66
CA LEU A 67 2.40 -10.36 7.98
C LEU A 67 2.91 -10.82 6.62
N LEU A 68 3.58 -9.94 5.89
CA LEU A 68 4.03 -10.21 4.53
C LEU A 68 5.49 -10.63 4.45
N ASN A 69 6.24 -10.44 5.52
CA ASN A 69 7.68 -10.68 5.55
C ASN A 69 8.41 -9.92 4.43
N LYS A 70 7.99 -8.68 4.22
CA LYS A 70 8.57 -7.77 3.22
C LYS A 70 8.70 -6.39 3.83
N ARG A 71 9.60 -5.60 3.27
CA ARG A 71 9.73 -4.20 3.65
C ARG A 71 8.56 -3.41 3.07
N ILE A 72 7.93 -2.61 3.90
CA ILE A 72 6.80 -1.77 3.50
C ILE A 72 7.23 -0.31 3.59
N ASP A 73 7.18 0.39 2.47
CA ASP A 73 7.44 1.82 2.40
C ASP A 73 6.13 2.55 2.19
N ILE A 74 5.75 3.39 3.16
CA ILE A 74 4.49 4.11 3.11
C ILE A 74 4.73 5.57 2.77
N VAL A 75 4.06 6.04 1.72
CA VAL A 75 4.03 7.43 1.31
C VAL A 75 2.64 7.98 1.61
N ILE A 76 2.60 9.12 2.30
CA ILE A 76 1.34 9.82 2.57
C ILE A 76 1.14 10.86 1.49
N ALA A 77 0.08 10.72 0.71
CA ALA A 77 -0.14 11.54 -0.49
C ALA A 77 -0.05 13.04 -0.21
N ARG A 78 -0.67 13.52 0.88
CA ARG A 78 -0.71 14.97 1.14
C ARG A 78 0.64 15.55 1.57
N TYR A 79 1.60 14.73 1.97
CA TYR A 79 2.94 15.18 2.35
C TYR A 79 4.00 14.77 1.34
N ALA A 80 3.59 14.09 0.27
CA ALA A 80 4.54 13.57 -0.70
C ALA A 80 5.09 14.69 -1.58
N ASN A 81 6.35 14.50 -2.00
CA ASN A 81 6.93 15.35 -3.03
C ASN A 81 6.08 15.23 -4.30
N PRO A 82 5.66 16.36 -4.92
CA PRO A 82 4.80 16.31 -6.11
C PRO A 82 5.35 15.48 -7.25
N ILE A 83 6.66 15.47 -7.44
CA ILE A 83 7.29 14.68 -8.51
C ILE A 83 7.13 13.19 -8.22
N ILE A 84 7.37 12.77 -6.99
CA ILE A 84 7.21 11.38 -6.57
C ILE A 84 5.76 10.96 -6.68
N LEU A 85 4.85 11.80 -6.23
CA LEU A 85 3.42 11.54 -6.30
C LEU A 85 2.97 11.37 -7.75
N HIS A 86 3.42 12.26 -8.64
CA HIS A 86 3.08 12.20 -10.06
C HIS A 86 3.53 10.87 -10.69
N ARG A 87 4.76 10.43 -10.38
CA ARG A 87 5.28 9.15 -10.87
C ARG A 87 4.48 7.98 -10.33
N ALA A 88 4.17 8.02 -9.04
CA ALA A 88 3.40 6.96 -8.40
C ALA A 88 2.02 6.82 -9.05
N MET A 89 1.35 7.95 -9.30
CA MET A 89 -0.01 7.95 -9.86
C MET A 89 -0.07 7.38 -11.28
N LYS A 90 1.04 7.36 -12.02
CA LYS A 90 1.07 6.79 -13.37
C LYS A 90 0.99 5.27 -13.37
N GLU A 91 1.40 4.62 -12.29
CA GLU A 91 1.46 3.17 -12.22
C GLU A 91 0.66 2.59 -11.05
N ILE A 92 -0.06 3.42 -10.34
CA ILE A 92 -0.73 3.02 -9.10
C ILE A 92 -1.84 2.00 -9.38
N VAL A 93 -1.89 0.99 -8.51
CA VAL A 93 -2.98 0.00 -8.49
C VAL A 93 -3.63 0.10 -7.12
N TYR A 94 -4.92 0.36 -7.08
CA TYR A 94 -5.62 0.48 -5.81
C TYR A 94 -6.18 -0.85 -5.34
N VAL A 95 -6.01 -1.09 -4.04
CA VAL A 95 -6.67 -2.18 -3.34
C VAL A 95 -7.73 -1.53 -2.46
N THR A 96 -8.98 -1.90 -2.67
CA THR A 96 -10.10 -1.29 -1.99
C THR A 96 -10.72 -2.24 -0.97
N LYS A 97 -11.38 -1.65 0.01
CA LYS A 97 -12.21 -2.36 0.95
C LYS A 97 -13.44 -2.93 0.24
N HIS A 98 -13.79 -4.15 0.56
CA HIS A 98 -14.99 -4.79 0.02
C HIS A 98 -16.17 -4.69 0.97
#